data_1076befce0ca348dd228e0214e1b7deb
#
_entry.id   1076befce0ca348dd228e0214e1b7deb
#
_cell.length_a   1.000
_cell.length_b   1.000
_cell.length_c   1.000
_cell.angle_alpha   90.00
_cell.angle_beta   90.00
_cell.angle_gamma   90.00
#
_symmetry.space_group_name_H-M   'P 1'
#
loop_
_entity.id
_entity.type
_entity.pdbx_description
1 polymer ?
#
loop_
_entity_poly.entity_id
_entity_poly.type
_entity_poly.pdbx_seq_one_letter_code
_entity_poly.pdbx_strand_id
1 'polypeptide(L)' 'MAEIISFMALPFDFVDGAIAAGEPVKCQSPAAAVERAQTLWKVFGHAGSVAFSRTSDLEIGKFGEKHVLRLFGHVTDEYR' A
#
# COMPACT_ATOMS: atom_id res chain seq x y z
N MET A 1 -24.03 1.20 -10.06
CA MET A 1 -22.82 1.72 -9.43
C MET A 1 -21.78 0.62 -9.31
N ALA A 2 -20.61 0.84 -9.87
CA ALA A 2 -19.55 -0.16 -9.87
C ALA A 2 -18.36 0.30 -9.02
N GLU A 3 -18.61 0.48 -7.75
CA GLU A 3 -17.59 0.90 -6.80
C GLU A 3 -16.89 -0.31 -6.20
N ILE A 4 -15.56 -0.31 -6.28
CA ILE A 4 -14.72 -1.39 -5.80
C ILE A 4 -13.75 -0.84 -4.77
N ILE A 5 -13.60 -1.54 -3.64
CA ILE A 5 -12.59 -1.23 -2.65
C ILE A 5 -11.48 -2.25 -2.77
N SER A 6 -10.27 -1.77 -2.97
CA SER A 6 -9.08 -2.61 -3.06
C SER A 6 -8.20 -2.40 -1.83
N PHE A 7 -7.64 -3.48 -1.30
CA PHE A 7 -6.72 -3.45 -0.17
C PHE A 7 -5.35 -3.88 -0.68
N MET A 8 -4.34 -3.11 -0.34
CA MET A 8 -3.00 -3.33 -0.90
C MET A 8 -1.91 -3.15 0.14
N ALA A 9 -0.82 -3.87 -0.06
CA ALA A 9 0.42 -3.68 0.68
C ALA A 9 1.49 -3.25 -0.31
N LEU A 10 2.19 -2.16 -0.02
CA LEU A 10 3.18 -1.59 -0.92
C LEU A 10 4.52 -1.48 -0.20
N PRO A 11 5.57 -2.17 -0.71
CA PRO A 11 6.90 -2.05 -0.11
C PRO A 11 7.65 -0.84 -0.64
N PHE A 12 8.58 -0.33 0.17
CA PHE A 12 9.46 0.77 -0.19
C PHE A 12 10.90 0.37 0.08
N ASP A 13 11.80 0.76 -0.81
CA ASP A 13 13.23 0.52 -0.67
C ASP A 13 14.02 1.76 -1.02
N PHE A 14 15.26 1.82 -0.58
CA PHE A 14 16.16 2.89 -0.97
C PHE A 14 16.77 2.55 -2.33
N VAL A 15 16.59 3.46 -3.28
CA VAL A 15 17.17 3.36 -4.62
C VAL A 15 17.91 4.66 -4.88
N ASP A 16 19.23 4.54 -5.08
CA ASP A 16 20.09 5.71 -5.31
C ASP A 16 19.94 6.79 -4.24
N GLY A 17 19.79 6.37 -2.97
CA GLY A 17 19.67 7.28 -1.85
C GLY A 17 18.30 7.87 -1.61
N ALA A 18 17.30 7.49 -2.42
CA ALA A 18 15.93 7.96 -2.27
C ALA A 18 15.00 6.77 -2.03
N ILE A 19 13.87 7.03 -1.37
CA ILE A 19 12.87 5.99 -1.15
C ILE A 19 12.00 5.87 -2.39
N ALA A 20 11.88 4.63 -2.90
CA ALA A 20 11.07 4.34 -4.07
C ALA A 20 10.10 3.21 -3.76
N ALA A 21 8.89 3.32 -4.31
CA ALA A 21 7.87 2.28 -4.16
C ALA A 21 8.18 1.09 -5.05
N GLY A 22 7.99 -0.11 -4.51
CA GLY A 22 8.04 -1.35 -5.28
C GLY A 22 6.69 -1.68 -5.90
N GLU A 23 6.46 -2.96 -6.13
CA GLU A 23 5.19 -3.42 -6.68
C GLU A 23 4.15 -3.63 -5.59
N PRO A 24 2.94 -3.09 -5.74
CA PRO A 24 1.89 -3.32 -4.75
C PRO A 24 1.38 -4.75 -4.80
N VAL A 25 1.06 -5.29 -3.62
CA VAL A 25 0.48 -6.62 -3.49
C VAL A 25 -0.99 -6.46 -3.14
N LYS A 26 -1.85 -7.03 -3.96
CA LYS A 26 -3.29 -6.99 -3.72
C LYS A 26 -3.68 -7.97 -2.62
N CYS A 27 -4.52 -7.52 -1.70
CA CYS A 27 -4.96 -8.30 -0.55
C CYS A 27 -6.48 -8.33 -0.51
N GLN A 28 -7.04 -9.29 0.24
CA GLN A 28 -8.48 -9.52 0.26
C GLN A 28 -9.21 -8.77 1.36
N SER A 29 -8.49 -8.26 2.34
CA SER A 29 -9.09 -7.58 3.48
C SER A 29 -8.11 -6.58 4.07
N PRO A 30 -8.60 -5.65 4.91
CA PRO A 30 -7.70 -4.72 5.60
C PRO A 30 -6.68 -5.45 6.48
N ALA A 31 -7.12 -6.48 7.19
CA ALA A 31 -6.22 -7.27 8.05
C ALA A 31 -5.13 -7.95 7.23
N ALA A 32 -5.49 -8.53 6.08
CA ALA A 32 -4.53 -9.17 5.20
C ALA A 32 -3.51 -8.17 4.64
N ALA A 33 -3.96 -6.97 4.31
CA ALA A 33 -3.06 -5.91 3.82
C ALA A 33 -2.05 -5.49 4.89
N VAL A 34 -2.51 -5.30 6.13
CA VAL A 34 -1.64 -4.93 7.25
C VAL A 34 -0.63 -6.03 7.52
N GLU A 35 -1.09 -7.27 7.53
CA GLU A 35 -0.24 -8.43 7.77
C GLU A 35 0.83 -8.58 6.68
N ARG A 36 0.44 -8.42 5.43
CA ARG A 36 1.37 -8.48 4.30
C ARG A 36 2.39 -7.34 4.35
N ALA A 37 1.94 -6.12 4.67
CA ALA A 37 2.83 -4.98 4.78
C ALA A 37 3.87 -5.20 5.89
N GLN A 38 3.44 -5.73 7.03
CA GLN A 38 4.34 -6.04 8.12
C GLN A 38 5.38 -7.10 7.70
N THR A 39 4.94 -8.12 6.98
CA THR A 39 5.82 -9.18 6.49
C THR A 39 6.84 -8.64 5.49
N LEU A 40 6.41 -7.78 4.57
CA LEU A 40 7.31 -7.16 3.60
C LEU A 40 8.42 -6.36 4.29
N TRP A 41 8.06 -5.64 5.33
CA TRP A 41 9.02 -4.83 6.08
C TRP A 41 9.89 -5.68 7.00
N LYS A 42 9.26 -6.55 7.81
CA LYS A 42 9.95 -7.23 8.90
C LYS A 42 10.68 -8.50 8.45
N VAL A 43 10.08 -9.26 7.54
CA VAL A 43 10.63 -10.55 7.10
C VAL A 43 11.46 -10.41 5.84
N PHE A 44 10.96 -9.72 4.83
CA PHE A 44 11.66 -9.56 3.56
C PHE A 44 12.68 -8.43 3.58
N GLY A 45 12.68 -7.60 4.62
CA GLY A 45 13.74 -6.61 4.81
C GLY A 45 13.61 -5.36 3.95
N HIS A 46 12.42 -5.04 3.44
CA HIS A 46 12.21 -3.78 2.75
C HIS A 46 12.40 -2.61 3.71
N ALA A 47 12.80 -1.45 3.20
CA ALA A 47 13.03 -0.27 4.04
C ALA A 47 11.78 0.21 4.76
N GLY A 48 10.64 0.01 4.15
CA GLY A 48 9.34 0.29 4.74
C GLY A 48 8.24 -0.34 3.94
N SER A 49 7.01 -0.19 4.40
CA SER A 49 5.83 -0.66 3.68
C SER A 49 4.60 0.06 4.19
N VAL A 50 3.55 0.04 3.40
CA VAL A 50 2.27 0.64 3.77
C VAL A 50 1.14 -0.30 3.40
N ALA A 51 0.17 -0.42 4.30
CA ALA A 51 -1.10 -1.07 4.00
C ALA A 51 -2.12 0.04 3.77
N PHE A 52 -2.82 0.00 2.65
CA PHE A 52 -3.81 1.01 2.33
C PHE A 52 -4.98 0.43 1.57
N SER A 53 -6.09 1.16 1.57
CA SER A 53 -7.24 0.83 0.75
C SER A 53 -7.48 1.96 -0.25
N ARG A 54 -8.07 1.62 -1.37
CA ARG A 54 -8.44 2.60 -2.40
C ARG A 54 -9.77 2.20 -2.99
N THR A 55 -10.66 3.19 -3.13
CA THR A 55 -11.93 3.00 -3.80
C THR A 55 -11.79 3.41 -5.25
N SER A 56 -12.37 2.63 -6.15
CA SER A 56 -12.44 2.99 -7.56
C SER A 56 -13.86 2.81 -8.06
N ASP A 57 -14.26 3.69 -8.98
CA ASP A 57 -15.56 3.62 -9.64
C ASP A 57 -15.32 3.29 -11.11
N LEU A 58 -15.67 2.08 -11.50
CA LEU A 58 -15.43 1.60 -12.85
C LEU A 58 -16.33 2.25 -13.89
N GLU A 59 -17.49 2.76 -13.49
CA GLU A 59 -18.42 3.41 -14.42
C GLU A 59 -17.88 4.73 -14.94
N ILE A 60 -17.25 5.51 -14.07
CA ILE A 60 -16.72 6.81 -14.45
C ILE A 60 -15.19 6.82 -14.56
N GLY A 61 -14.55 5.69 -14.30
CA GLY A 61 -13.10 5.55 -14.41
C GLY A 61 -12.31 6.36 -13.41
N LYS A 62 -12.89 6.72 -12.29
CA LYS A 62 -12.22 7.50 -11.26
C LYS A 62 -11.75 6.64 -10.10
N PHE A 63 -10.62 7.04 -9.53
CA PHE A 63 -10.09 6.45 -8.32
C PHE A 63 -10.34 7.39 -7.16
N GLY A 64 -10.87 6.85 -6.07
CA GLY A 64 -11.07 7.60 -4.84
C GLY A 64 -9.76 7.79 -4.08
N GLU A 65 -9.86 8.41 -2.93
CA GLU A 65 -8.72 8.65 -2.07
C GLU A 65 -8.19 7.36 -1.46
N LYS A 66 -6.88 7.35 -1.22
CA LYS A 66 -6.25 6.27 -0.49
C LYS A 66 -6.48 6.46 1.01
N HIS A 67 -6.83 5.38 1.68
CA HIS A 67 -6.93 5.35 3.13
C HIS A 67 -5.80 4.50 3.68
N VAL A 68 -4.86 5.14 4.36
CA VAL A 68 -3.73 4.42 4.96
C VAL A 68 -4.21 3.66 6.19
N LEU A 69 -4.01 2.35 6.16
CA LEU A 69 -4.38 1.47 7.27
C LEU A 69 -3.26 1.37 8.29
N ARG A 70 -2.03 1.23 7.81
CA ARG A 70 -0.86 1.15 8.68
C ARG A 70 0.43 1.42 7.90
N LEU A 71 1.40 2.04 8.57
CA LEU A 71 2.72 2.33 8.03
C LEU A 71 3.78 1.55 8.80
N PHE A 72 4.80 1.08 8.09
CA PHE A 72 5.95 0.41 8.70
C PHE A 72 7.23 0.99 8.12
N GLY A 73 8.17 1.37 8.98
CA GLY A 73 9.48 1.84 8.54
C GLY A 73 9.44 3.12 7.72
N HIS A 74 10.27 3.17 6.69
CA HIS A 74 10.44 4.36 5.85
C HIS A 74 9.51 4.30 4.63
N VAL A 75 8.65 5.30 4.52
CA VAL A 75 7.72 5.42 3.38
C VAL A 75 7.79 6.85 2.84
N THR A 76 7.28 7.04 1.62
CA THR A 76 7.23 8.38 1.03
C THR A 76 6.15 9.22 1.72
N ASP A 77 6.28 10.55 1.61
CA ASP A 77 5.34 11.48 2.24
C ASP A 77 3.90 11.34 1.72
N GLU A 78 3.75 10.78 0.53
CA GLU A 78 2.43 10.52 -0.06
C GLU A 78 1.54 9.68 0.86
N TYR A 79 2.13 8.82 1.67
CA TYR A 79 1.39 7.89 2.54
C TYR A 79 1.42 8.27 4.03
N ARG A 80 1.96 9.42 4.35
CA ARG A 80 2.03 9.87 5.74
C ARG A 80 0.89 10.76 6.15
#